data_3bcdee7c24bd3f412fbd3446d21c65a7
#
_entry.id   3bcdee7c24bd3f412fbd3446d21c65a7
#
_cell.length_a   1.000
_cell.length_b   1.000
_cell.length_c   1.000
_cell.angle_alpha   90.00
_cell.angle_beta   90.00
_cell.angle_gamma   90.00
#
_symmetry.space_group_name_H-M   'P 1'
#
loop_
_entity.id
_entity.type
_entity.pdbx_description
1 polymer ?
#
loop_
_entity_poly.entity_id
_entity_poly.type
_entity_poly.pdbx_seq_one_letter_code
_entity_poly.pdbx_strand_id
1 'polypeptide(L)'
;MSAPTKGSGSTWVGRAIRRLEDPALVTGQGRFTADLPAANWVRFARSAVASGAVKKISVPDGAMVITAADLKAVKPIRPMLHKFEYRPIGYPVLADGVVRFAGECVAAAVAPTEEEAEDIVDQIEIEIDERKPLIDSRDA
;
A
#
# COMPACT_ATOMS: atom_id res chain seq x y z
N MET A 1 18.11 -6.33 62.26
CA MET A 1 17.11 -6.21 61.21
C MET A 1 17.60 -5.15 60.22
N SER A 2 18.22 -5.58 59.10
CA SER A 2 18.68 -4.68 58.05
C SER A 2 17.52 -4.30 57.15
N ALA A 3 17.36 -3.00 56.89
CA ALA A 3 16.36 -2.48 55.99
C ALA A 3 16.67 -2.93 54.54
N PRO A 4 15.62 -3.22 53.74
CA PRO A 4 15.84 -3.60 52.35
C PRO A 4 16.38 -2.38 51.59
N THR A 5 17.55 -2.55 50.95
CA THR A 5 18.09 -1.62 49.98
C THR A 5 17.11 -1.44 48.81
N LYS A 6 16.58 -0.22 48.64
CA LYS A 6 15.85 0.18 47.46
C LYS A 6 16.71 -0.13 46.22
N GLY A 7 16.27 -1.10 45.43
CA GLY A 7 16.86 -1.38 44.13
C GLY A 7 16.83 -0.11 43.28
N SER A 8 18.03 0.30 42.81
CA SER A 8 18.18 1.40 41.85
C SER A 8 17.40 1.02 40.58
N GLY A 9 16.20 1.58 40.42
CA GLY A 9 15.44 1.46 39.20
C GLY A 9 16.33 1.92 38.04
N SER A 10 16.71 1.00 37.16
CA SER A 10 17.49 1.33 35.98
C SER A 10 16.63 2.19 35.07
N THR A 11 16.89 3.50 35.11
CA THR A 11 16.29 4.41 34.13
C THR A 11 16.82 4.06 32.75
N TRP A 12 15.96 3.75 31.82
CA TRP A 12 16.30 3.45 30.43
C TRP A 12 16.67 4.71 29.64
N VAL A 13 16.24 5.87 30.11
CA VAL A 13 16.50 7.17 29.48
C VAL A 13 17.99 7.53 29.59
N GLY A 14 18.62 7.88 28.46
CA GLY A 14 20.03 8.25 28.39
C GLY A 14 21.03 7.08 28.31
N ARG A 15 20.57 5.84 28.22
CA ARG A 15 21.43 4.65 28.02
C ARG A 15 21.48 4.24 26.56
N ALA A 16 22.64 3.86 26.07
CA ALA A 16 22.84 3.22 24.77
C ALA A 16 22.32 1.76 24.87
N ILE A 17 21.06 1.55 24.50
CA ILE A 17 20.43 0.22 24.51
C ILE A 17 20.49 -0.33 23.09
N ARG A 18 21.02 -1.55 22.96
CA ARG A 18 20.98 -2.27 21.67
C ARG A 18 19.54 -2.68 21.33
N ARG A 19 19.16 -2.54 20.08
CA ARG A 19 17.88 -3.10 19.59
C ARG A 19 17.91 -4.61 19.69
N LEU A 20 16.77 -5.21 20.02
CA LEU A 20 16.65 -6.67 20.09
C LEU A 20 16.89 -7.35 18.76
N GLU A 21 16.59 -6.64 17.66
CA GLU A 21 16.69 -7.16 16.29
C GLU A 21 18.09 -7.00 15.68
N ASP A 22 18.94 -6.09 16.21
CA ASP A 22 20.27 -5.81 15.65
C ASP A 22 21.11 -7.08 15.39
N PRO A 23 21.19 -8.07 16.31
CA PRO A 23 21.98 -9.28 16.05
C PRO A 23 21.47 -10.07 14.84
N ALA A 24 20.16 -10.19 14.66
CA ALA A 24 19.58 -10.89 13.53
C ALA A 24 19.83 -10.13 12.21
N LEU A 25 19.66 -8.80 12.23
CA LEU A 25 19.86 -7.95 11.04
C LEU A 25 21.32 -7.96 10.55
N VAL A 26 22.29 -7.80 11.46
CA VAL A 26 23.72 -7.74 11.08
C VAL A 26 24.30 -9.10 10.69
N THR A 27 23.63 -10.19 11.05
CA THR A 27 24.05 -11.57 10.69
C THR A 27 23.28 -12.15 9.50
N GLY A 28 22.42 -11.35 8.85
CA GLY A 28 21.61 -11.80 7.72
C GLY A 28 20.48 -12.77 8.10
N GLN A 29 20.11 -12.82 9.38
CA GLN A 29 19.02 -13.65 9.91
C GLN A 29 17.72 -12.84 10.09
N GLY A 30 17.75 -11.54 9.78
CA GLY A 30 16.56 -10.69 9.77
C GLY A 30 15.56 -11.19 8.73
N ARG A 31 14.27 -11.14 9.04
CA ARG A 31 13.20 -11.51 8.14
C ARG A 31 12.20 -10.38 8.06
N PHE A 32 11.96 -9.91 6.84
CA PHE A 32 10.92 -8.94 6.52
C PHE A 32 9.76 -9.64 5.81
N THR A 33 8.66 -8.95 5.63
CA THR A 33 7.48 -9.50 4.94
C THR A 33 7.82 -9.96 3.52
N ALA A 34 8.70 -9.25 2.82
CA ALA A 34 9.15 -9.60 1.47
C ALA A 34 10.01 -10.89 1.42
N ASP A 35 10.60 -11.32 2.55
CA ASP A 35 11.40 -12.54 2.62
C ASP A 35 10.55 -13.80 2.92
N LEU A 36 9.23 -13.60 3.08
CA LEU A 36 8.33 -14.72 3.33
C LEU A 36 8.00 -15.43 2.01
N PRO A 37 8.03 -16.78 1.98
CA PRO A 37 7.66 -17.52 0.79
C PRO A 37 6.19 -17.23 0.43
N ALA A 38 5.95 -16.89 -0.82
CA ALA A 38 4.63 -16.67 -1.39
C ALA A 38 4.41 -17.56 -2.60
N ALA A 39 3.17 -17.99 -2.82
CA ALA A 39 2.81 -18.79 -4.00
C ALA A 39 2.70 -17.91 -5.25
N ASN A 40 2.36 -16.64 -5.08
CA ASN A 40 2.19 -15.67 -6.15
C ASN A 40 2.68 -14.29 -5.71
N TRP A 41 3.07 -13.50 -6.69
CA TRP A 41 3.46 -12.11 -6.54
C TRP A 41 2.40 -11.20 -7.13
N VAL A 42 2.27 -10.03 -6.53
CA VAL A 42 1.31 -9.01 -6.98
C VAL A 42 2.06 -7.72 -7.29
N ARG A 43 1.84 -7.17 -8.48
CA ARG A 43 2.30 -5.85 -8.90
C ARG A 43 1.13 -4.98 -9.30
N PHE A 44 1.24 -3.67 -9.09
CA PHE A 44 0.15 -2.73 -9.35
C PHE A 44 0.47 -1.81 -10.51
N ALA A 45 -0.39 -1.83 -11.53
CA ALA A 45 -0.44 -0.78 -12.52
C ALA A 45 -1.04 0.48 -11.88
N ARG A 46 -0.30 1.58 -11.92
CA ARG A 46 -0.64 2.84 -11.25
C ARG A 46 -0.89 3.95 -12.24
N SER A 47 -1.78 4.86 -11.87
CA SER A 47 -2.03 6.05 -12.67
C SER A 47 -0.84 7.00 -12.69
N ALA A 48 -0.43 7.42 -13.87
CA ALA A 48 0.50 8.55 -14.07
C ALA A 48 -0.21 9.91 -13.95
N VAL A 49 -1.54 9.91 -14.01
CA VAL A 49 -2.39 11.11 -14.03
C VAL A 49 -2.93 11.40 -12.65
N ALA A 50 -2.97 12.68 -12.28
CA ALA A 50 -3.42 13.12 -10.96
C ALA A 50 -4.95 13.12 -10.81
N SER A 51 -5.72 13.28 -11.88
CA SER A 51 -7.19 13.23 -11.86
C SER A 51 -7.74 12.92 -13.24
N GLY A 52 -8.71 12.02 -13.31
CA GLY A 52 -9.33 11.69 -14.59
C GLY A 52 -10.33 10.54 -14.51
N ALA A 53 -11.07 10.34 -15.59
CA ALA A 53 -11.94 9.19 -15.75
C ALA A 53 -11.20 8.05 -16.46
N VAL A 54 -11.20 6.87 -15.86
CA VAL A 54 -10.66 5.66 -16.51
C VAL A 54 -11.64 5.25 -17.61
N LYS A 55 -11.18 5.32 -18.86
CA LYS A 55 -11.97 4.94 -20.04
C LYS A 55 -11.82 3.48 -20.39
N LYS A 56 -10.59 2.98 -20.35
CA LYS A 56 -10.27 1.63 -20.75
C LYS A 56 -9.04 1.12 -19.99
N ILE A 57 -9.05 -0.15 -19.65
CA ILE A 57 -7.90 -0.90 -19.19
C ILE A 57 -7.74 -2.06 -20.16
N SER A 58 -6.63 -2.08 -20.91
CA SER A 58 -6.28 -3.20 -21.80
C SER A 58 -5.27 -4.07 -21.07
N VAL A 59 -5.52 -5.36 -21.02
CA VAL A 59 -4.67 -6.35 -20.34
C VAL A 59 -4.12 -7.34 -21.35
N PRO A 60 -2.92 -7.90 -21.17
CA PRO A 60 -2.36 -8.90 -22.06
C PRO A 60 -3.17 -10.20 -21.98
N ASP A 61 -3.27 -10.92 -23.11
CA ASP A 61 -4.01 -12.18 -23.20
C ASP A 61 -3.43 -13.24 -22.27
N GLY A 62 -4.31 -13.91 -21.54
CA GLY A 62 -3.94 -14.99 -20.62
C GLY A 62 -3.31 -14.55 -19.30
N ALA A 63 -3.07 -13.25 -19.10
CA ALA A 63 -2.56 -12.74 -17.84
C ALA A 63 -3.66 -12.66 -16.78
N MET A 64 -3.29 -12.97 -15.52
CA MET A 64 -4.17 -12.78 -14.39
C MET A 64 -4.07 -11.34 -13.90
N VAL A 65 -5.06 -10.52 -14.26
CA VAL A 65 -5.15 -9.11 -13.85
C VAL A 65 -6.48 -8.86 -13.16
N ILE A 66 -6.42 -8.23 -12.01
CA ILE A 66 -7.57 -7.85 -11.19
C ILE A 66 -7.80 -6.34 -11.35
N THR A 67 -9.03 -5.96 -11.62
CA THR A 67 -9.49 -4.57 -11.75
C THR A 67 -10.59 -4.26 -10.74
N ALA A 68 -11.04 -3.01 -10.67
CA ALA A 68 -12.18 -2.64 -9.82
C ALA A 68 -13.46 -3.41 -10.17
N ALA A 69 -13.62 -3.84 -11.44
CA ALA A 69 -14.78 -4.63 -11.89
C ALA A 69 -14.87 -6.00 -11.20
N ASP A 70 -13.72 -6.58 -10.84
CA ASP A 70 -13.62 -7.88 -10.17
C ASP A 70 -13.88 -7.76 -8.66
N LEU A 71 -13.74 -6.55 -8.12
CA LEU A 71 -13.83 -6.25 -6.68
C LEU A 71 -15.17 -5.69 -6.25
N LYS A 72 -16.25 -5.85 -7.02
CA LYS A 72 -17.60 -5.28 -6.72
C LYS A 72 -18.16 -5.69 -5.37
N ALA A 73 -17.80 -6.87 -4.87
CA ALA A 73 -18.22 -7.37 -3.56
C ALA A 73 -17.33 -6.86 -2.41
N VAL A 74 -16.19 -6.24 -2.72
CA VAL A 74 -15.23 -5.75 -1.74
C VAL A 74 -15.64 -4.36 -1.26
N LYS A 75 -15.77 -4.21 0.06
CA LYS A 75 -16.10 -2.91 0.66
C LYS A 75 -14.92 -1.95 0.54
N PRO A 76 -15.19 -0.64 0.31
CA PRO A 76 -14.14 0.36 0.30
C PRO A 76 -13.41 0.45 1.65
N ILE A 77 -12.14 0.78 1.60
CA ILE A 77 -11.30 1.02 2.78
C ILE A 77 -11.80 2.29 3.46
N ARG A 78 -12.14 2.18 4.74
CA ARG A 78 -12.59 3.32 5.54
C ARG A 78 -11.56 3.67 6.60
N PRO A 79 -11.29 4.95 6.85
CA PRO A 79 -10.45 5.36 7.96
C PRO A 79 -11.09 4.98 9.29
N MET A 80 -10.27 4.54 10.24
CA MET A 80 -10.74 4.16 11.59
C MET A 80 -10.96 5.36 12.52
N LEU A 81 -10.71 6.57 12.03
CA LEU A 81 -10.83 7.79 12.83
C LEU A 81 -12.29 8.26 12.88
N HIS A 82 -12.87 8.33 14.08
CA HIS A 82 -14.19 8.87 14.34
C HIS A 82 -14.06 10.16 15.17
N LYS A 83 -14.12 11.31 14.52
CA LYS A 83 -14.23 12.63 15.17
C LYS A 83 -15.49 13.33 14.71
N PHE A 84 -16.05 14.20 15.55
CA PHE A 84 -17.38 14.83 15.37
C PHE A 84 -17.59 15.53 14.01
N GLU A 85 -16.55 16.06 13.39
CA GLU A 85 -16.63 16.80 12.12
C GLU A 85 -16.02 16.02 10.94
N TYR A 86 -15.58 14.80 11.19
CA TYR A 86 -14.94 14.00 10.16
C TYR A 86 -15.99 13.29 9.29
N ARG A 87 -15.98 13.56 7.99
CA ARG A 87 -16.76 12.80 7.00
C ARG A 87 -15.93 11.63 6.50
N PRO A 88 -16.25 10.39 6.89
CA PRO A 88 -15.50 9.23 6.44
C PRO A 88 -15.69 9.04 4.93
N ILE A 89 -14.60 9.17 4.18
CA ILE A 89 -14.56 8.88 2.75
C ILE A 89 -14.05 7.45 2.59
N GLY A 90 -14.81 6.61 1.88
CA GLY A 90 -14.37 5.28 1.52
C GLY A 90 -13.49 5.34 0.27
N TYR A 91 -12.32 4.70 0.35
CA TYR A 91 -11.43 4.54 -0.81
C TYR A 91 -11.62 3.16 -1.42
N PRO A 92 -11.86 3.02 -2.73
CA PRO A 92 -11.84 1.72 -3.38
C PRO A 92 -10.44 1.12 -3.29
N VAL A 93 -10.35 -0.20 -3.30
CA VAL A 93 -9.05 -0.92 -3.28
C VAL A 93 -8.26 -0.65 -4.56
N LEU A 94 -8.94 -0.62 -5.70
CA LEU A 94 -8.44 -0.19 -7.00
C LEU A 94 -9.33 0.93 -7.52
N ALA A 95 -8.79 1.82 -8.34
CA ALA A 95 -9.53 2.94 -8.92
C ALA A 95 -10.76 2.46 -9.69
N ASP A 96 -11.94 2.87 -9.24
CA ASP A 96 -13.23 2.50 -9.83
C ASP A 96 -13.77 3.68 -10.66
N GLY A 97 -13.55 3.60 -11.97
CA GLY A 97 -14.00 4.57 -12.96
C GLY A 97 -13.34 5.97 -12.88
N VAL A 98 -12.70 6.32 -11.77
CA VAL A 98 -12.06 7.63 -11.57
C VAL A 98 -10.74 7.49 -10.84
N VAL A 99 -9.71 8.15 -11.35
CA VAL A 99 -8.44 8.36 -10.68
C VAL A 99 -8.47 9.70 -9.92
N ARG A 100 -8.00 9.71 -8.68
CA ARG A 100 -8.08 10.84 -7.74
C ARG A 100 -6.73 11.45 -7.41
N PHE A 101 -5.64 10.69 -7.60
CA PHE A 101 -4.26 11.14 -7.38
C PHE A 101 -3.28 10.34 -8.23
N ALA A 102 -2.14 10.95 -8.54
CA ALA A 102 -1.06 10.26 -9.23
C ALA A 102 -0.51 9.11 -8.36
N GLY A 103 -0.32 7.94 -8.97
CA GLY A 103 0.08 6.73 -8.26
C GLY A 103 -1.06 5.90 -7.69
N GLU A 104 -2.34 6.30 -7.87
CA GLU A 104 -3.49 5.47 -7.49
C GLU A 104 -3.44 4.13 -8.24
N CYS A 105 -3.64 3.02 -7.50
CA CYS A 105 -3.65 1.68 -8.09
C CYS A 105 -4.90 1.51 -8.96
N VAL A 106 -4.71 1.14 -10.23
CA VAL A 106 -5.80 0.95 -11.20
C VAL A 106 -6.07 -0.52 -11.47
N ALA A 107 -5.00 -1.32 -11.56
CA ALA A 107 -5.08 -2.76 -11.76
C ALA A 107 -3.99 -3.46 -10.96
N ALA A 108 -4.17 -4.76 -10.71
CA ALA A 108 -3.21 -5.61 -10.03
C ALA A 108 -2.91 -6.84 -10.88
N ALA A 109 -1.67 -7.02 -11.32
CA ALA A 109 -1.19 -8.22 -11.97
C ALA A 109 -0.76 -9.25 -10.93
N VAL A 110 -1.08 -10.52 -11.18
CA VAL A 110 -0.74 -11.65 -10.30
C VAL A 110 0.01 -12.70 -11.11
N ALA A 111 1.20 -13.09 -10.65
CA ALA A 111 2.04 -14.08 -11.33
C ALA A 111 2.83 -14.95 -10.34
N PRO A 112 3.36 -16.11 -10.74
CA PRO A 112 4.18 -16.96 -9.91
C PRO A 112 5.50 -16.34 -9.47
N THR A 113 6.06 -15.42 -10.25
CA THR A 113 7.30 -14.69 -9.92
C THR A 113 7.08 -13.18 -9.92
N GLU A 114 8.02 -12.48 -9.31
CA GLU A 114 8.01 -11.01 -9.23
C GLU A 114 8.21 -10.40 -10.61
N GLU A 115 9.16 -10.93 -11.37
CA GLU A 115 9.51 -10.49 -12.72
C GLU A 115 8.33 -10.66 -13.68
N GLU A 116 7.66 -11.81 -13.66
CA GLU A 116 6.48 -12.03 -14.49
C GLU A 116 5.33 -11.08 -14.14
N ALA A 117 5.12 -10.78 -12.86
CA ALA A 117 4.11 -9.81 -12.45
C ALA A 117 4.43 -8.39 -12.94
N GLU A 118 5.72 -7.99 -12.93
CA GLU A 118 6.19 -6.71 -13.45
C GLU A 118 6.03 -6.63 -14.97
N ASP A 119 6.44 -7.68 -15.70
CA ASP A 119 6.29 -7.78 -17.16
C ASP A 119 4.81 -7.67 -17.60
N ILE A 120 3.89 -8.21 -16.80
CA ILE A 120 2.45 -8.04 -17.05
C ILE A 120 2.03 -6.59 -16.83
N VAL A 121 2.49 -5.94 -15.75
CA VAL A 121 2.16 -4.53 -15.46
C VAL A 121 2.61 -3.61 -16.57
N ASP A 122 3.82 -3.84 -17.12
CA ASP A 122 4.38 -3.03 -18.20
C ASP A 122 3.57 -3.14 -19.51
N GLN A 123 2.78 -4.20 -19.66
CA GLN A 123 1.90 -4.42 -20.82
C GLN A 123 0.46 -3.92 -20.58
N ILE A 124 0.12 -3.48 -19.37
CA ILE A 124 -1.21 -2.94 -19.08
C ILE A 124 -1.30 -1.50 -19.61
N GLU A 125 -2.19 -1.28 -20.55
CA GLU A 125 -2.51 0.06 -21.04
C GLU A 125 -3.72 0.63 -20.31
N ILE A 126 -3.57 1.83 -19.75
CA ILE A 126 -4.63 2.55 -19.04
C ILE A 126 -4.93 3.84 -19.76
N GLU A 127 -6.10 3.91 -20.39
CA GLU A 127 -6.60 5.13 -21.03
C GLU A 127 -7.40 5.95 -20.03
N ILE A 128 -6.94 7.18 -19.76
CA ILE A 128 -7.55 8.10 -18.81
C ILE A 128 -7.90 9.40 -19.52
N ASP A 129 -9.16 9.81 -19.38
CA ASP A 129 -9.63 11.14 -19.77
C ASP A 129 -9.27 12.11 -18.65
N GLU A 130 -8.15 12.81 -18.84
CA GLU A 130 -7.57 13.68 -17.81
C GLU A 130 -8.49 14.84 -17.45
N ARG A 131 -8.52 15.18 -16.18
CA ARG A 131 -9.22 16.33 -15.63
C ARG A 131 -8.25 17.23 -14.88
N LYS A 132 -8.56 18.51 -14.80
CA LYS A 132 -7.81 19.43 -13.97
C LYS A 132 -7.77 18.91 -12.54
N PRO A 133 -6.58 18.63 -11.96
CA PRO A 133 -6.47 18.19 -10.59
C PRO A 133 -6.78 19.34 -9.63
N LEU A 134 -7.37 19.00 -8.48
CA LEU A 134 -7.54 19.93 -7.39
C LEU A 134 -6.25 19.96 -6.57
N ILE A 135 -5.46 21.02 -6.70
CA ILE A 135 -4.15 21.18 -6.05
C ILE A 135 -4.25 22.04 -4.79
N ASP A 136 -5.13 23.03 -4.80
CA ASP A 136 -5.30 23.96 -3.68
C ASP A 136 -6.63 23.67 -2.96
N SER A 137 -6.58 23.50 -1.64
CA SER A 137 -7.76 23.25 -0.82
C SER A 137 -8.76 24.43 -0.83
N ARG A 138 -8.32 25.63 -1.21
CA ARG A 138 -9.19 26.81 -1.36
C ARG A 138 -10.08 26.77 -2.60
N ASP A 139 -9.73 25.90 -3.56
CA ASP A 139 -10.48 25.71 -4.81
C ASP A 139 -11.48 24.54 -4.71
N ALA A 140 -11.61 23.92 -3.51
CA ALA A 140 -12.42 22.73 -3.25
C ALA A 140 -13.89 23.04 -2.93
#